data_4303b029670000d9bd31d8ce93e1b3be
#
_entry.id   4303b029670000d9bd31d8ce93e1b3be
#
_cell.length_a   1.000
_cell.length_b   1.000
_cell.length_c   1.000
_cell.angle_alpha   90.00
_cell.angle_beta   90.00
_cell.angle_gamma   90.00
#
_symmetry.space_group_name_H-M   'P 1'
#
loop_
_entity.id
_entity.type
_entity.pdbx_description
1 polymer ?
#
loop_
_entity_poly.entity_id
_entity_poly.type
_entity_poly.pdbx_seq_one_letter_code
_entity_poly.pdbx_strand_id
1 'polypeptide(L)' 'PDHLEVFSEAIKFSKEHKDKRVEKIFEMRYITGERNKVMPWKKISEELDMSIQGCINIHDSAVEKFKIELKEKDYV' A
#
# COMPACT_ATOMS: atom_id res chain seq x y z
N PRO A 1 2.68 -7.24 17.78
CA PRO A 1 3.40 -6.17 17.10
C PRO A 1 2.63 -4.85 17.17
N ASP A 2 3.33 -3.74 17.24
CA ASP A 2 2.66 -2.47 17.26
C ASP A 2 2.39 -1.96 15.82
N HIS A 3 1.59 -0.90 15.72
CA HIS A 3 1.20 -0.35 14.44
C HIS A 3 2.37 0.20 13.62
N LEU A 4 3.35 0.77 14.30
CA LEU A 4 4.52 1.34 13.61
C LEU A 4 5.37 0.24 12.97
N GLU A 5 5.50 -0.89 13.64
CA GLU A 5 6.24 -2.01 13.12
C GLU A 5 5.57 -2.61 11.88
N VAL A 6 4.25 -2.81 11.94
CA VAL A 6 3.48 -3.30 10.80
C VAL A 6 3.52 -2.31 9.65
N PHE A 7 3.41 -1.02 9.93
CA PHE A 7 3.47 0.03 8.91
C PHE A 7 4.84 0.03 8.21
N SER A 8 5.92 -0.08 8.97
CA SER A 8 7.27 -0.15 8.42
C SER A 8 7.45 -1.36 7.50
N GLU A 9 6.92 -2.49 7.90
CA GLU A 9 6.96 -3.71 7.08
C GLU A 9 6.16 -3.54 5.79
N ALA A 10 5.02 -2.84 5.86
CA ALA A 10 4.20 -2.59 4.67
C ALA A 10 4.95 -1.73 3.66
N ILE A 11 5.61 -0.68 4.12
CA ILE A 11 6.39 0.20 3.26
C ILE A 11 7.57 -0.55 2.63
N LYS A 12 8.26 -1.35 3.44
CA LYS A 12 9.35 -2.18 2.95
C LYS A 12 8.87 -3.16 1.88
N PHE A 13 7.74 -3.81 2.13
CA PHE A 13 7.13 -4.74 1.19
C PHE A 13 6.84 -4.04 -0.15
N SER A 14 6.27 -2.84 -0.10
CA SER A 14 5.93 -2.10 -1.31
C SER A 14 7.17 -1.73 -2.13
N LYS A 15 8.26 -1.39 -1.46
CA LYS A 15 9.51 -1.03 -2.14
C LYS A 15 10.19 -2.23 -2.79
N GLU A 16 10.04 -3.40 -2.20
CA GLU A 16 10.63 -4.63 -2.72
C GLU A 16 9.76 -5.30 -3.80
N HIS A 17 8.53 -4.85 -3.95
CA HIS A 17 7.62 -5.42 -4.93
C HIS A 17 8.09 -5.11 -6.36
N LYS A 18 7.92 -6.07 -7.26
CA LYS A 18 8.33 -5.93 -8.67
C LYS A 18 7.56 -4.84 -9.39
N ASP A 19 6.29 -4.65 -9.06
CA ASP A 19 5.44 -3.65 -9.70
C ASP A 19 5.61 -2.30 -9.01
N LYS A 20 6.20 -1.36 -9.71
CA LYS A 20 6.45 -0.01 -9.17
C LYS A 20 5.17 0.74 -8.84
N ARG A 21 4.04 0.34 -9.41
CA ARG A 21 2.75 0.95 -9.09
C ARG A 21 2.35 0.66 -7.65
N VAL A 22 2.72 -0.51 -7.13
CA VAL A 22 2.46 -0.87 -5.74
C VAL A 22 3.15 0.11 -4.79
N GLU A 23 4.43 0.41 -5.05
CA GLU A 23 5.18 1.36 -4.24
C GLU A 23 4.54 2.74 -4.26
N LYS A 24 4.18 3.23 -5.44
CA LYS A 24 3.55 4.54 -5.58
C LYS A 24 2.19 4.61 -4.90
N ILE A 25 1.38 3.58 -5.05
CA ILE A 25 0.05 3.52 -4.43
C ILE A 25 0.17 3.53 -2.91
N PHE A 26 1.06 2.71 -2.35
CA PHE A 26 1.25 2.65 -0.91
C PHE A 26 1.78 3.98 -0.38
N GLU A 27 2.74 4.58 -1.07
CA GLU A 27 3.31 5.85 -0.67
C GLU A 27 2.26 6.96 -0.67
N MET A 28 1.49 7.08 -1.75
CA MET A 28 0.47 8.11 -1.84
C MET A 28 -0.67 7.89 -0.83
N ARG A 29 -1.09 6.65 -0.65
CA ARG A 29 -2.20 6.34 0.23
C ARG A 29 -1.86 6.51 1.71
N TYR A 30 -0.63 6.16 2.11
CA TYR A 30 -0.27 6.06 3.52
C TYR A 30 0.78 7.06 3.99
N ILE A 31 1.56 7.64 3.10
CA ILE A 31 2.65 8.55 3.47
C ILE A 31 2.37 9.98 3.02
N THR A 32 2.07 10.16 1.74
CA THR A 32 1.93 11.49 1.13
C THR A 32 0.60 12.16 1.48
N GLY A 33 -0.40 11.39 1.87
CA GLY A 33 -1.71 11.91 2.23
C GLY A 33 -1.64 12.87 3.42
N GLU A 34 -2.70 13.66 3.59
CA GLU A 34 -2.79 14.58 4.70
C GLU A 34 -2.79 13.85 6.03
N ARG A 35 -2.32 14.55 7.07
CA ARG A 35 -2.26 14.02 8.42
C ARG A 35 -3.61 13.43 8.86
N ASN A 36 -3.58 12.18 9.32
CA ASN A 36 -4.75 11.44 9.77
C ASN A 36 -5.78 11.14 8.68
N LYS A 37 -5.41 11.34 7.42
CA LYS A 37 -6.29 11.05 6.29
C LYS A 37 -5.52 10.29 5.23
N VAL A 38 -6.14 9.25 4.68
CA VAL A 38 -5.57 8.57 3.53
C VAL A 38 -5.94 9.35 2.26
N MET A 39 -5.06 9.32 1.27
CA MET A 39 -5.34 9.98 0.00
C MET A 39 -6.50 9.29 -0.72
N PRO A 40 -7.51 10.05 -1.20
CA PRO A 40 -8.63 9.45 -1.93
C PRO A 40 -8.18 8.69 -3.17
N TRP A 41 -8.87 7.61 -3.47
CA TRP A 41 -8.56 6.80 -4.64
C TRP A 41 -8.67 7.59 -5.95
N LYS A 42 -9.59 8.54 -6.00
CA LYS A 42 -9.74 9.41 -7.17
C LYS A 42 -8.44 10.16 -7.46
N LYS A 43 -7.83 10.72 -6.43
CA LYS A 43 -6.59 11.47 -6.59
C LYS A 43 -5.43 10.56 -6.98
N ILE A 44 -5.36 9.38 -6.38
CA ILE A 44 -4.33 8.40 -6.74
C ILE A 44 -4.46 7.99 -8.20
N SER A 45 -5.69 7.75 -8.67
CA SER A 45 -5.94 7.35 -10.05
C SER A 45 -5.51 8.45 -11.03
N GLU A 46 -5.75 9.70 -10.70
CA GLU A 46 -5.34 10.83 -11.52
C GLU A 46 -3.83 10.94 -11.61
N GLU A 47 -3.14 10.79 -10.48
CA GLU A 47 -1.68 10.88 -10.44
C GLU A 47 -0.98 9.76 -11.21
N LEU A 48 -1.56 8.57 -11.20
CA LEU A 48 -1.00 7.41 -11.87
C LEU A 48 -1.54 7.20 -13.28
N ASP A 49 -2.49 8.03 -13.71
CA ASP A 49 -3.16 7.90 -15.00
C ASP A 49 -3.76 6.50 -15.17
N MET A 50 -4.47 6.06 -14.15
CA MET A 50 -5.12 4.75 -14.11
C MET A 50 -6.57 4.90 -13.65
N SER A 51 -7.38 3.87 -13.89
CA SER A 51 -8.74 3.86 -13.36
C SER A 51 -8.72 3.71 -11.84
N ILE A 52 -9.76 4.21 -11.19
CA ILE A 52 -9.92 4.06 -9.73
C ILE A 52 -9.94 2.57 -9.36
N GLN A 53 -10.71 1.78 -10.08
CA GLN A 53 -10.82 0.34 -9.82
C GLN A 53 -9.48 -0.37 -10.04
N GLY A 54 -8.71 0.06 -11.04
CA GLY A 54 -7.37 -0.49 -11.28
C GLY A 54 -6.44 -0.25 -10.10
N CYS A 55 -6.46 0.95 -9.54
CA CYS A 55 -5.65 1.29 -8.37
C CYS A 55 -6.06 0.45 -7.16
N ILE A 56 -7.36 0.32 -6.92
CA ILE A 56 -7.89 -0.47 -5.81
C ILE A 56 -7.49 -1.94 -5.97
N ASN A 57 -7.61 -2.48 -7.17
CA ASN A 57 -7.25 -3.88 -7.43
C ASN A 57 -5.78 -4.16 -7.15
N ILE A 58 -4.90 -3.27 -7.57
CA ILE A 58 -3.46 -3.41 -7.32
C ILE A 58 -3.18 -3.35 -5.82
N HIS A 59 -3.79 -2.40 -5.14
CA HIS A 59 -3.64 -2.26 -3.69
C HIS A 59 -4.12 -3.50 -2.95
N ASP A 60 -5.32 -3.96 -3.26
CA ASP A 60 -5.92 -5.11 -2.57
C ASP A 60 -5.12 -6.39 -2.81
N SER A 61 -4.64 -6.58 -4.03
CA SER A 61 -3.81 -7.73 -4.37
C SER A 61 -2.50 -7.72 -3.57
N ALA A 62 -1.88 -6.54 -3.45
CA ALA A 62 -0.65 -6.38 -2.69
C ALA A 62 -0.89 -6.59 -1.19
N VAL A 63 -2.00 -6.09 -0.67
CA VAL A 63 -2.36 -6.26 0.74
C VAL A 63 -2.56 -7.74 1.06
N GLU A 64 -3.19 -8.50 0.17
CA GLU A 64 -3.36 -9.94 0.36
C GLU A 64 -2.00 -10.64 0.51
N LYS A 65 -1.08 -10.34 -0.38
CA LYS A 65 0.26 -10.93 -0.33
C LYS A 65 1.00 -10.51 0.94
N PHE A 66 0.83 -9.26 1.33
CA PHE A 66 1.46 -8.74 2.54
C PHE A 66 0.95 -9.43 3.79
N LYS A 67 -0.36 -9.69 3.86
CA LYS A 67 -0.96 -10.40 4.98
C LYS A 67 -0.39 -11.81 5.12
N ILE A 68 -0.19 -12.50 4.00
CA ILE A 68 0.41 -13.83 4.00
C ILE A 68 1.84 -13.75 4.54
N GLU A 69 2.61 -12.78 4.08
CA GLU A 69 3.98 -12.58 4.52
C GLU A 69 4.07 -12.27 6.03
N LEU A 70 3.17 -11.43 6.52
CA LEU A 70 3.11 -11.13 7.96
C LEU A 70 2.80 -12.38 8.78
N LYS A 71 1.91 -13.22 8.30
CA LYS A 71 1.55 -14.44 8.98
C LYS A 71 2.75 -15.40 9.06
N GLU A 72 3.52 -15.49 7.99
CA GLU A 72 4.72 -16.31 7.96
C GLU A 72 5.79 -15.80 8.93
N LYS A 73 5.80 -14.49 9.21
CA LYS A 73 6.73 -13.86 10.15
C LYS A 73 6.18 -13.79 11.58
N ASP A 74 5.05 -14.41 11.84
CA ASP A 74 4.41 -14.42 13.18
C ASP A 74 3.99 -13.05 13.69
N TYR A 75 3.64 -12.14 12.79
CA TYR A 75 3.11 -10.83 13.19
C TYR A 75 1.62 -10.88 13.52
N VAL A 76 0.95 -11.96 13.17
CA VAL A 76 -0.50 -12.05 13.34
C VAL A 76 -0.85 -13.29 14.14
#